data_930e31276988e8903e9ed212bfd5ed74
#
_entry.id   930e31276988e8903e9ed212bfd5ed74
#
_cell.length_a   1.000
_cell.length_b   1.000
_cell.length_c   1.000
_cell.angle_alpha   90.00
_cell.angle_beta   90.00
_cell.angle_gamma   90.00
#
_symmetry.space_group_name_H-M   'P 1'
#
loop_
_entity.id
_entity.type
_entity.pdbx_description
1 polymer ?
#
loop_
_entity_poly.entity_id
_entity_poly.type
_entity_poly.pdbx_seq_one_letter_code
_entity_poly.pdbx_strand_id
1 'polypeptide(L)'
;MDKLIVRGGSPLIGELTVSGSKNTALPLMSAALLTDGPVTIHHVPNLRDVTTFRRVIEVTGTTTHHDPATSTLTLDATKLTKYEAPYELVKRMRASFYMLGALLGRGGKAKVSLPGGCAWGPRPVDLHIQ
;
A
#
# COMPACT_ATOMS: atom_id res chain seq x y z
N MET A 1 22.88 -6.74 -14.89
CA MET A 1 22.20 -5.44 -15.02
C MET A 1 21.23 -5.57 -16.18
N ASP A 2 19.95 -5.36 -15.92
CA ASP A 2 18.94 -5.42 -16.98
C ASP A 2 19.11 -4.20 -17.90
N LYS A 3 18.95 -4.42 -19.20
CA LYS A 3 19.14 -3.39 -20.21
C LYS A 3 17.83 -3.18 -20.96
N LEU A 4 17.33 -1.96 -20.96
CA LEU A 4 16.17 -1.56 -21.74
C LEU A 4 16.65 -0.94 -23.07
N ILE A 5 16.20 -1.50 -24.19
CA ILE A 5 16.47 -0.96 -25.53
C ILE A 5 15.15 -0.47 -26.10
N VAL A 6 15.07 0.82 -26.36
CA VAL A 6 13.88 1.44 -26.97
C VAL A 6 14.20 1.82 -28.41
N ARG A 7 13.37 1.37 -29.36
CA ARG A 7 13.41 1.78 -30.76
C ARG A 7 12.12 2.53 -31.07
N GLY A 8 12.22 3.79 -31.42
CA GLY A 8 11.10 4.61 -31.88
C GLY A 8 10.94 4.55 -33.43
N GLY A 9 10.03 5.33 -33.96
CA GLY A 9 9.89 5.52 -35.40
C GLY A 9 8.48 5.34 -35.97
N SER A 10 7.53 4.78 -35.20
CA SER A 10 6.14 4.70 -35.62
C SER A 10 5.26 5.68 -34.82
N PRO A 11 4.37 6.44 -35.48
CA PRO A 11 3.39 7.24 -34.75
C PRO A 11 2.45 6.32 -33.96
N LEU A 12 2.19 6.66 -32.70
CA LEU A 12 1.22 5.94 -31.87
C LEU A 12 -0.14 6.62 -32.01
N ILE A 13 -1.11 5.90 -32.61
CA ILE A 13 -2.49 6.37 -32.76
C ILE A 13 -3.40 5.33 -32.15
N GLY A 14 -4.23 5.74 -31.17
CA GLY A 14 -5.16 4.85 -30.49
C GLY A 14 -5.58 5.37 -29.13
N GLU A 15 -6.45 4.62 -28.50
CA GLU A 15 -6.94 4.87 -27.14
C GLU A 15 -6.51 3.73 -26.23
N LEU A 16 -6.19 4.06 -24.99
CA LEU A 16 -5.92 3.07 -23.95
C LEU A 16 -6.55 3.51 -22.63
N THR A 17 -7.05 2.56 -21.88
CA THR A 17 -7.52 2.81 -20.52
C THR A 17 -6.33 2.74 -19.57
N VAL A 18 -6.08 3.81 -18.84
CA VAL A 18 -5.01 3.88 -17.84
C VAL A 18 -5.36 2.99 -16.65
N SER A 19 -4.40 2.18 -16.21
CA SER A 19 -4.55 1.39 -14.98
C SER A 19 -4.64 2.28 -13.74
N GLY A 20 -5.19 1.74 -12.65
CA GLY A 20 -5.24 2.45 -11.37
C GLY A 20 -3.85 2.84 -10.84
N SER A 21 -3.81 3.88 -10.02
CA SER A 21 -2.57 4.41 -9.44
C SER A 21 -2.16 3.64 -8.18
N LYS A 22 -0.93 3.12 -8.17
CA LYS A 22 -0.31 2.56 -6.97
C LYS A 22 -0.28 3.56 -5.81
N ASN A 23 0.10 4.79 -6.10
CA ASN A 23 0.28 5.83 -5.07
C ASN A 23 -1.05 6.30 -4.46
N THR A 24 -2.17 6.03 -5.13
CA THR A 24 -3.51 6.23 -4.59
C THR A 24 -4.00 4.98 -3.84
N ALA A 25 -3.75 3.79 -4.39
CA ALA A 25 -4.21 2.55 -3.77
C ALA A 25 -3.62 2.33 -2.36
N LEU A 26 -2.31 2.56 -2.18
CA LEU A 26 -1.64 2.28 -0.90
C LEU A 26 -2.18 3.11 0.28
N PRO A 27 -2.36 4.44 0.19
CA PRO A 27 -2.99 5.21 1.27
C PRO A 27 -4.46 4.83 1.48
N LEU A 28 -5.23 4.53 0.44
CA LEU A 28 -6.62 4.05 0.59
C LEU A 28 -6.69 2.71 1.32
N MET A 29 -5.77 1.80 1.05
CA MET A 29 -5.65 0.54 1.79
C MET A 29 -5.38 0.78 3.29
N SER A 30 -4.55 1.77 3.63
CA SER A 30 -4.35 2.17 5.03
C SER A 30 -5.59 2.80 5.64
N ALA A 31 -6.29 3.67 4.89
CA ALA A 31 -7.51 4.31 5.35
C ALA A 31 -8.63 3.29 5.65
N ALA A 32 -8.67 2.17 4.94
CA ALA A 32 -9.62 1.09 5.20
C ALA A 32 -9.49 0.49 6.61
N LEU A 33 -8.33 0.63 7.27
CA LEU A 33 -8.16 0.19 8.66
C LEU A 33 -8.96 1.04 9.66
N LEU A 34 -9.40 2.23 9.27
CA LEU A 34 -10.19 3.14 10.12
C LEU A 34 -11.67 2.78 10.17
N THR A 35 -12.14 1.85 9.34
CA THR A 35 -13.56 1.51 9.22
C THR A 35 -13.93 0.29 10.06
N ASP A 36 -15.21 0.22 10.46
CA ASP A 36 -15.79 -0.90 11.21
C ASP A 36 -16.47 -1.94 10.30
N GLY A 37 -16.24 -1.88 9.01
CA GLY A 37 -16.82 -2.79 8.04
C GLY A 37 -15.91 -3.01 6.83
N PRO A 38 -16.30 -3.88 5.90
CA PRO A 38 -15.53 -4.13 4.70
C PRO A 38 -15.51 -2.90 3.79
N VAL A 39 -14.35 -2.63 3.22
CA VAL A 39 -14.10 -1.57 2.23
C VAL A 39 -13.69 -2.20 0.92
N THR A 40 -14.32 -1.77 -0.16
CA THR A 40 -13.95 -2.19 -1.51
C THR A 40 -13.32 -1.02 -2.26
N ILE A 41 -12.12 -1.26 -2.80
CA ILE A 41 -11.37 -0.29 -3.60
C ILE A 41 -11.33 -0.81 -5.04
N HIS A 42 -11.80 -0.01 -5.98
CA HIS A 42 -11.78 -0.33 -7.40
C HIS A 42 -10.54 0.25 -8.09
N HIS A 43 -10.20 -0.28 -9.26
CA HIS A 43 -9.05 0.12 -10.05
C HIS A 43 -7.71 -0.03 -9.31
N VAL A 44 -7.58 -1.05 -8.47
CA VAL A 44 -6.33 -1.36 -7.78
C VAL A 44 -5.41 -2.12 -8.75
N PRO A 45 -4.22 -1.58 -9.09
CA PRO A 45 -3.34 -2.24 -10.04
C PRO A 45 -2.72 -3.51 -9.45
N ASN A 46 -2.54 -4.54 -10.28
CA ASN A 46 -1.90 -5.78 -9.87
C ASN A 46 -0.36 -5.61 -9.84
N LEU A 47 0.14 -4.99 -8.78
CA LEU A 47 1.55 -4.67 -8.59
C LEU A 47 2.11 -5.35 -7.34
N ARG A 48 3.41 -5.63 -7.38
CA ARG A 48 4.16 -6.20 -6.25
C ARG A 48 4.00 -5.39 -4.96
N ASP A 49 3.98 -4.06 -5.07
CA ASP A 49 3.81 -3.16 -3.92
C ASP A 49 2.44 -3.34 -3.26
N VAL A 50 1.37 -3.50 -4.03
CA VAL A 50 0.02 -3.77 -3.52
C VAL A 50 0.01 -5.10 -2.77
N THR A 51 0.57 -6.15 -3.38
CA THR A 51 0.68 -7.47 -2.75
C THR A 51 1.51 -7.42 -1.46
N THR A 52 2.61 -6.69 -1.46
CA THR A 52 3.46 -6.54 -0.27
C THR A 52 2.71 -5.79 0.83
N PHE A 53 2.02 -4.72 0.49
CA PHE A 53 1.29 -3.92 1.46
C PHE A 53 0.07 -4.64 2.06
N ARG A 54 -0.62 -5.47 1.26
CA ARG A 54 -1.65 -6.38 1.77
C ARG A 54 -1.11 -7.26 2.90
N ARG A 55 0.07 -7.87 2.71
CA ARG A 55 0.72 -8.72 3.73
C ARG A 55 1.04 -7.93 5.00
N VAL A 56 1.43 -6.66 4.88
CA VAL A 56 1.66 -5.78 6.04
C VAL A 56 0.35 -5.55 6.80
N ILE A 57 -0.73 -5.26 6.08
CA ILE A 57 -2.07 -5.05 6.65
C ILE A 57 -2.60 -6.32 7.31
N GLU A 58 -2.46 -7.48 6.68
CA GLU A 58 -2.95 -8.76 7.19
C GLU A 58 -2.35 -9.16 8.55
N VAL A 59 -1.14 -8.67 8.88
CA VAL A 59 -0.54 -8.89 10.22
C VAL A 59 -1.40 -8.28 11.34
N THR A 60 -2.16 -7.24 11.06
CA THR A 60 -3.04 -6.60 12.06
C THR A 60 -4.28 -7.42 12.40
N GLY A 61 -4.58 -8.48 11.65
CA GLY A 61 -5.81 -9.27 11.73
C GLY A 61 -6.86 -8.87 10.68
N THR A 62 -6.56 -7.88 9.85
CA THR A 62 -7.40 -7.49 8.70
C THR A 62 -7.35 -8.56 7.63
N THR A 63 -8.49 -8.93 7.07
CA THR A 63 -8.55 -9.81 5.90
C THR A 63 -8.53 -9.01 4.62
N THR A 64 -7.88 -9.52 3.58
CA THR A 64 -7.83 -8.87 2.27
C THR A 64 -8.10 -9.85 1.14
N HIS A 65 -8.85 -9.43 0.14
CA HIS A 65 -9.08 -10.19 -1.09
C HIS A 65 -8.86 -9.27 -2.30
N HIS A 66 -7.92 -9.63 -3.16
CA HIS A 66 -7.64 -8.91 -4.41
C HIS A 66 -8.01 -9.77 -5.60
N ASP A 67 -8.91 -9.27 -6.42
CA ASP A 67 -9.25 -9.84 -7.72
C ASP A 67 -8.56 -9.04 -8.83
N PRO A 68 -7.48 -9.58 -9.42
CA PRO A 68 -6.77 -8.91 -10.50
C PRO A 68 -7.59 -8.77 -11.79
N ALA A 69 -8.58 -9.66 -12.03
CA ALA A 69 -9.39 -9.64 -13.24
C ALA A 69 -10.33 -8.42 -13.27
N THR A 70 -10.88 -8.06 -12.11
CA THR A 70 -11.73 -6.87 -11.94
C THR A 70 -10.99 -5.66 -11.39
N SER A 71 -9.69 -5.81 -11.08
CA SER A 71 -8.88 -4.79 -10.41
C SER A 71 -9.52 -4.30 -9.12
N THR A 72 -10.15 -5.20 -8.37
CA THR A 72 -10.89 -4.89 -7.14
C THR A 72 -10.18 -5.47 -5.92
N LEU A 73 -10.04 -4.67 -4.88
CA LEU A 73 -9.48 -5.08 -3.59
C LEU A 73 -10.49 -4.83 -2.48
N THR A 74 -10.85 -5.88 -1.76
CA THR A 74 -11.68 -5.79 -0.55
C THR A 74 -10.80 -5.97 0.68
N LEU A 75 -11.00 -5.12 1.69
CA LEU A 75 -10.34 -5.19 2.99
C LEU A 75 -11.42 -5.17 4.07
N ASP A 76 -11.27 -6.02 5.08
CA ASP A 76 -12.15 -6.06 6.24
C ASP A 76 -11.29 -6.00 7.52
N ALA A 77 -11.38 -4.87 8.21
CA ALA A 77 -10.65 -4.57 9.44
C ALA A 77 -11.50 -4.80 10.72
N THR A 78 -12.66 -5.42 10.62
CA THR A 78 -13.53 -5.69 11.79
C THR A 78 -12.83 -6.52 12.86
N LYS A 79 -11.91 -7.41 12.45
CA LYS A 79 -11.12 -8.28 13.33
C LYS A 79 -9.70 -7.75 13.57
N LEU A 80 -9.47 -6.44 13.42
CA LEU A 80 -8.17 -5.84 13.70
C LEU A 80 -7.88 -5.94 15.21
N THR A 81 -6.81 -6.64 15.56
CA THR A 81 -6.40 -6.90 16.95
C THR A 81 -4.98 -6.47 17.24
N LYS A 82 -4.14 -6.31 16.22
CA LYS A 82 -2.73 -5.94 16.37
C LYS A 82 -2.47 -4.55 15.81
N TYR A 83 -1.87 -3.71 16.63
CA TYR A 83 -1.51 -2.32 16.29
C TYR A 83 -0.01 -2.20 15.98
N GLU A 84 0.55 -3.20 15.32
CA GLU A 84 1.98 -3.29 15.04
C GLU A 84 2.23 -3.69 13.58
N ALA A 85 3.19 -3.02 12.93
CA ALA A 85 3.73 -3.39 11.63
C ALA A 85 5.20 -3.78 11.78
N PRO A 86 5.56 -5.09 11.64
CA PRO A 86 6.89 -5.60 11.94
C PRO A 86 7.93 -5.14 10.92
N TYR A 87 9.16 -4.90 11.39
CA TYR A 87 10.29 -4.40 10.62
C TYR A 87 10.55 -5.17 9.32
N GLU A 88 10.47 -6.51 9.37
CA GLU A 88 10.77 -7.36 8.20
C GLU A 88 9.87 -7.09 6.99
N LEU A 89 8.66 -6.61 7.22
CA LEU A 89 7.72 -6.22 6.16
C LEU A 89 7.84 -4.73 5.82
N VAL A 90 7.98 -3.88 6.84
CA VAL A 90 8.06 -2.41 6.68
C VAL A 90 9.33 -1.99 5.95
N LYS A 91 10.47 -2.63 6.22
CA LYS A 91 11.76 -2.32 5.57
C LYS A 91 11.74 -2.44 4.04
N ARG A 92 10.80 -3.20 3.49
CA ARG A 92 10.67 -3.44 2.06
C ARG A 92 9.88 -2.36 1.34
N MET A 93 9.11 -1.56 2.08
CA MET A 93 8.17 -0.61 1.48
C MET A 93 7.97 0.60 2.38
N ARG A 94 8.32 1.77 1.87
CA ARG A 94 8.11 3.04 2.58
C ARG A 94 6.64 3.32 2.89
N ALA A 95 5.72 2.97 1.98
CA ALA A 95 4.29 3.18 2.15
C ALA A 95 3.71 2.50 3.40
N SER A 96 4.41 1.51 3.97
CA SER A 96 4.05 0.90 5.25
C SER A 96 3.93 1.89 6.40
N PHE A 97 4.57 3.08 6.26
CA PHE A 97 4.48 4.14 7.25
C PHE A 97 3.07 4.77 7.34
N TYR A 98 2.27 4.67 6.28
CA TYR A 98 0.86 5.09 6.33
C TYR A 98 0.06 4.36 7.41
N MET A 99 0.48 3.15 7.77
CA MET A 99 -0.16 2.39 8.84
C MET A 99 -0.05 3.05 10.20
N LEU A 100 0.99 3.89 10.44
CA LEU A 100 1.15 4.58 11.72
C LEU A 100 -0.09 5.44 12.04
N GLY A 101 -0.49 6.31 11.12
CA GLY A 101 -1.66 7.17 11.31
C GLY A 101 -2.97 6.38 11.39
N ALA A 102 -3.14 5.37 10.53
CA ALA A 102 -4.35 4.56 10.52
C ALA A 102 -4.52 3.73 11.82
N LEU A 103 -3.47 3.06 12.28
CA LEU A 103 -3.51 2.27 13.52
C LEU A 103 -3.66 3.16 14.75
N LEU A 104 -3.00 4.33 14.77
CA LEU A 104 -3.13 5.29 15.86
C LEU A 104 -4.56 5.84 15.93
N GLY A 105 -5.15 6.24 14.80
CA GLY A 105 -6.52 6.72 14.74
C GLY A 105 -7.55 5.65 15.11
N ARG A 106 -7.30 4.38 14.74
CA ARG A 106 -8.20 3.26 15.03
C ARG A 106 -8.16 2.80 16.49
N GLY A 107 -6.97 2.71 17.07
CA GLY A 107 -6.77 2.04 18.37
C GLY A 107 -6.09 2.90 19.43
N GLY A 108 -5.82 4.18 19.19
CA GLY A 108 -5.12 5.07 20.10
C GLY A 108 -3.65 4.71 20.35
N LYS A 109 -3.14 3.68 19.68
CA LYS A 109 -1.76 3.21 19.79
C LYS A 109 -1.29 2.59 18.46
N ALA A 110 -0.02 2.73 18.14
CA ALA A 110 0.59 2.09 16.99
C ALA A 110 2.08 1.86 17.23
N LYS A 111 2.61 0.76 16.70
CA LYS A 111 4.04 0.45 16.67
C LYS A 111 4.41 0.09 15.24
N VAL A 112 5.04 1.01 14.55
CA VAL A 112 5.46 0.84 13.15
C VAL A 112 6.95 1.12 13.07
N SER A 113 7.70 0.17 12.54
CA SER A 113 9.14 0.35 12.34
C SER A 113 9.39 1.47 11.31
N LEU A 114 10.50 2.19 11.49
CA LEU A 114 10.89 3.18 10.50
C LEU A 114 11.10 2.52 9.13
N PRO A 115 10.67 3.18 8.06
CA PRO A 115 10.81 2.64 6.72
C PRO A 115 12.29 2.52 6.34
N GLY A 116 12.64 1.47 5.63
CA GLY A 116 13.97 1.32 5.05
C GLY A 116 14.29 2.44 4.06
N GLY A 117 15.57 2.66 3.80
CA GLY A 117 16.05 3.65 2.85
C GLY A 117 15.49 3.42 1.44
N CYS A 118 15.28 4.51 0.72
CA CYS A 118 15.01 4.48 -0.71
C CYS A 118 16.32 4.75 -1.46
N ALA A 119 16.47 4.21 -2.68
CA ALA A 119 17.62 4.49 -3.54
C ALA A 119 17.85 5.99 -3.81
N TRP A 120 16.86 6.82 -3.57
CA TRP A 120 16.88 8.28 -3.74
C TRP A 120 17.25 9.06 -2.46
N GLY A 121 17.73 8.39 -1.41
CA GLY A 121 18.19 9.01 -0.16
C GLY A 121 17.20 8.91 1.01
N PRO A 122 17.61 9.47 2.18
CA PRO A 122 16.75 9.48 3.37
C PRO A 122 15.53 10.35 3.12
N ARG A 123 14.38 9.83 3.53
CA ARG A 123 13.13 10.60 3.46
C ARG A 123 12.64 10.88 4.87
N PRO A 124 12.63 12.15 5.28
CA PRO A 124 12.24 12.52 6.62
C PRO A 124 10.78 12.11 6.89
N VAL A 125 10.54 11.51 8.03
CA VAL A 125 9.21 11.18 8.58
C VAL A 125 9.00 11.87 9.93
N ASP A 126 9.97 12.65 10.36
CA ASP A 126 10.02 13.43 11.60
C ASP A 126 8.80 14.35 11.76
N LEU A 127 8.41 15.05 10.69
CA LEU A 127 7.20 15.89 10.69
C LEU A 127 5.87 15.11 10.87
N HIS A 128 5.89 13.79 10.68
CA HIS A 128 4.71 12.95 10.92
C HIS A 128 4.67 12.40 12.34
N ILE A 129 5.77 12.57 13.09
CA ILE A 129 5.93 12.03 14.45
C ILE A 129 5.76 13.16 15.49
N GLN A 130 5.96 14.40 15.10
CA GLN A 130 5.70 15.61 15.90
C GLN A 130 4.19 15.84 16.06
#